data_3a230ff04d7b2e7d019541dabbdc1f22
#
_entry.id   3a230ff04d7b2e7d019541dabbdc1f22
#
_cell.length_a   1.000
_cell.length_b   1.000
_cell.length_c   1.000
_cell.angle_alpha   90.00
_cell.angle_beta   90.00
_cell.angle_gamma   90.00
#
_symmetry.space_group_name_H-M   'P 1'
#
loop_
_entity.id
_entity.type
_entity.pdbx_description
1 polymer ?
#
loop_
_entity_poly.entity_id
_entity_poly.type
_entity_poly.pdbx_seq_one_letter_code
_entity_poly.pdbx_strand_id
1 'polypeptide(L)'
;MDELDWVRVVDHSKYLCRSWQNLFFTPRVARYVRIVGTHNTVNKVFHLVSLECMFTHHSFTLEKGILVPNENVATIAACSSVIEGVSRSRNALLNGDTRNYDWDSGYTCHQLGSGAIVIQLAQPYSIGSLRLLLWDCDERSYSYYIEVSTNQQEWTKVVDRTKVPCRSWQTLKFDKQPASFIRIVGTHNSANEVFHCVHFECPAQSDMELKEGNPGQQSSSTSQNPRRVRPSRTHSLLPSSSSSSTSSQPHL
;
A
#
# COMPACT_ATOMS: atom_id res chain seq x y z
N MET A 1 39.06 -17.84 1.61
CA MET A 1 38.25 -17.60 2.79
C MET A 1 37.75 -18.92 3.28
N ASP A 2 38.16 -19.28 4.46
CA ASP A 2 37.77 -20.54 5.06
C ASP A 2 36.36 -20.49 5.58
N GLU A 3 35.68 -21.63 5.68
CA GLU A 3 34.28 -21.73 6.14
C GLU A 3 34.08 -21.22 7.59
N LEU A 4 35.15 -20.94 8.30
CA LEU A 4 35.12 -20.53 9.70
C LEU A 4 34.89 -19.01 9.91
N ASP A 5 35.18 -18.17 8.89
CA ASP A 5 35.10 -16.72 9.01
C ASP A 5 33.78 -16.17 8.44
N TRP A 6 32.71 -16.30 9.20
CA TRP A 6 31.40 -15.76 8.85
C TRP A 6 31.24 -14.29 9.26
N VAL A 7 30.86 -13.46 8.31
CA VAL A 7 30.48 -12.06 8.58
C VAL A 7 28.99 -11.88 8.32
N ARG A 8 28.26 -11.41 9.33
CA ARG A 8 26.85 -11.06 9.17
C ARG A 8 26.70 -9.81 8.33
N VAL A 9 26.00 -9.90 7.21
CA VAL A 9 25.79 -8.79 6.27
C VAL A 9 24.39 -8.21 6.33
N VAL A 10 23.40 -9.02 6.73
CA VAL A 10 22.00 -8.60 6.95
C VAL A 10 21.49 -9.26 8.22
N ASP A 11 20.72 -8.53 9.02
CA ASP A 11 20.04 -9.04 10.20
C ASP A 11 18.58 -8.60 10.24
N HIS A 12 17.70 -9.49 9.80
CA HIS A 12 16.24 -9.32 9.88
C HIS A 12 15.61 -10.23 10.95
N SER A 13 16.39 -10.69 11.93
CA SER A 13 15.90 -11.60 12.97
C SER A 13 14.80 -11.04 13.87
N LYS A 14 14.64 -9.71 13.89
CA LYS A 14 13.60 -8.99 14.66
C LYS A 14 12.38 -8.56 13.83
N TYR A 15 12.34 -8.91 12.54
CA TYR A 15 11.33 -8.44 11.61
C TYR A 15 10.57 -9.60 11.00
N LEU A 16 9.27 -9.42 10.78
CA LEU A 16 8.49 -10.36 10.01
C LEU A 16 8.68 -10.08 8.52
N CYS A 17 9.18 -11.08 7.81
CA CYS A 17 9.47 -11.03 6.39
C CYS A 17 8.71 -12.12 5.65
N ARG A 18 8.35 -11.89 4.39
CA ARG A 18 7.68 -12.87 3.53
C ARG A 18 8.02 -12.65 2.06
N SER A 19 7.86 -13.69 1.25
CA SER A 19 8.03 -13.64 -0.20
C SER A 19 9.43 -13.16 -0.62
N TRP A 20 9.57 -12.57 -1.80
CA TRP A 20 10.81 -12.02 -2.30
C TRP A 20 11.27 -10.82 -1.48
N GLN A 21 12.56 -10.81 -1.12
CA GLN A 21 13.21 -9.72 -0.41
C GLN A 21 14.46 -9.31 -1.15
N ASN A 22 14.66 -8.01 -1.30
CA ASN A 22 15.86 -7.42 -1.88
C ASN A 22 16.80 -7.00 -0.74
N LEU A 23 17.87 -7.76 -0.55
CA LEU A 23 18.80 -7.56 0.55
C LEU A 23 20.10 -6.94 0.04
N PHE A 24 20.36 -5.70 0.42
CA PHE A 24 21.54 -4.95 0.02
C PHE A 24 22.56 -4.89 1.15
N PHE A 25 23.83 -4.97 0.81
CA PHE A 25 24.94 -4.83 1.75
C PHE A 25 26.21 -4.36 1.02
N THR A 26 27.19 -3.86 1.77
CA THR A 26 28.47 -3.43 1.19
C THR A 26 29.13 -4.59 0.44
N PRO A 27 29.54 -4.40 -0.83
CA PRO A 27 30.17 -5.45 -1.63
C PRO A 27 31.37 -6.10 -0.95
N ARG A 28 31.46 -7.39 -1.03
CA ARG A 28 32.58 -8.18 -0.49
C ARG A 28 32.81 -9.44 -1.28
N VAL A 29 34.04 -9.94 -1.23
CA VAL A 29 34.36 -11.25 -1.79
C VAL A 29 33.80 -12.34 -0.87
N ALA A 30 33.00 -13.23 -1.42
CA ALA A 30 32.42 -14.35 -0.71
C ALA A 30 32.38 -15.59 -1.60
N ARG A 31 32.64 -16.77 -1.02
CA ARG A 31 32.49 -18.06 -1.67
C ARG A 31 31.26 -18.80 -1.17
N TYR A 32 30.87 -18.55 0.08
CA TYR A 32 29.74 -19.18 0.74
C TYR A 32 28.75 -18.12 1.26
N VAL A 33 27.47 -18.43 1.15
CA VAL A 33 26.37 -17.66 1.73
C VAL A 33 25.62 -18.56 2.70
N ARG A 34 25.45 -18.11 3.95
CA ARG A 34 24.69 -18.83 4.96
C ARG A 34 23.45 -18.03 5.35
N ILE A 35 22.29 -18.65 5.26
CA ILE A 35 21.02 -18.09 5.68
C ILE A 35 20.59 -18.83 6.95
N VAL A 36 20.25 -18.07 7.98
CA VAL A 36 19.80 -18.60 9.27
C VAL A 36 18.39 -18.10 9.54
N GLY A 37 17.41 -19.00 9.47
CA GLY A 37 16.04 -18.72 9.88
C GLY A 37 15.92 -18.72 11.40
N THR A 38 15.32 -17.67 11.96
CA THR A 38 15.16 -17.49 13.41
C THR A 38 13.72 -17.61 13.86
N HIS A 39 12.76 -17.42 12.96
CA HIS A 39 11.33 -17.44 13.29
C HIS A 39 10.48 -17.89 12.09
N ASN A 40 9.40 -18.60 12.38
CA ASN A 40 8.31 -18.91 11.46
C ASN A 40 7.00 -18.83 12.25
N THR A 41 6.03 -18.09 11.74
CA THR A 41 4.74 -17.85 12.41
C THR A 41 3.83 -19.09 12.50
N VAL A 42 4.12 -20.14 11.72
CA VAL A 42 3.30 -21.35 11.60
C VAL A 42 3.91 -22.54 12.31
N ASN A 43 5.23 -22.74 12.17
CA ASN A 43 5.92 -23.89 12.72
C ASN A 43 7.40 -23.57 13.02
N LYS A 44 8.21 -24.60 13.33
CA LYS A 44 9.63 -24.45 13.69
C LYS A 44 10.58 -24.65 12.51
N VAL A 45 10.06 -24.66 11.28
CA VAL A 45 10.87 -24.92 10.08
C VAL A 45 11.02 -23.63 9.26
N PHE A 46 12.24 -23.25 8.94
CA PHE A 46 12.51 -22.17 8.00
C PHE A 46 12.47 -22.71 6.57
N HIS A 47 11.66 -22.09 5.72
CA HIS A 47 11.51 -22.49 4.32
C HIS A 47 12.09 -21.41 3.41
N LEU A 48 13.01 -21.81 2.54
CA LEU A 48 13.57 -20.97 1.48
C LEU A 48 13.26 -21.63 0.13
N VAL A 49 12.61 -20.91 -0.77
CA VAL A 49 12.24 -21.41 -2.09
C VAL A 49 13.34 -21.14 -3.11
N SER A 50 13.92 -19.95 -3.09
CA SER A 50 14.95 -19.52 -4.03
C SER A 50 15.92 -18.55 -3.37
N LEU A 51 17.15 -18.52 -3.86
CA LEU A 51 18.19 -17.56 -3.53
C LEU A 51 18.90 -17.13 -4.80
N GLU A 52 19.02 -15.83 -4.99
CA GLU A 52 19.74 -15.23 -6.09
C GLU A 52 20.83 -14.28 -5.55
N CYS A 53 22.02 -14.35 -6.12
CA CYS A 53 23.09 -13.39 -5.89
C CYS A 53 23.22 -12.51 -7.13
N MET A 54 22.76 -11.28 -7.01
CA MET A 54 22.66 -10.37 -8.14
C MET A 54 23.71 -9.26 -8.03
N PHE A 55 24.13 -8.78 -9.18
CA PHE A 55 24.89 -7.54 -9.27
C PHE A 55 23.92 -6.35 -9.40
N THR A 56 24.20 -5.25 -8.71
CA THR A 56 23.42 -4.03 -8.84
C THR A 56 24.30 -2.84 -9.14
N HIS A 57 23.86 -2.00 -10.08
CA HIS A 57 24.43 -0.67 -10.35
C HIS A 57 23.71 0.45 -9.58
N HIS A 58 22.56 0.12 -8.98
CA HIS A 58 21.75 1.11 -8.30
C HIS A 58 22.34 1.45 -6.93
N SER A 59 22.41 2.72 -6.62
CA SER A 59 22.71 3.18 -5.27
C SER A 59 21.56 2.79 -4.33
N PHE A 60 21.91 2.40 -3.13
CA PHE A 60 20.94 2.11 -2.07
C PHE A 60 21.40 2.80 -0.78
N THR A 61 20.46 3.10 0.06
CA THR A 61 20.71 3.69 1.39
C THR A 61 20.20 2.73 2.46
N LEU A 62 21.05 2.46 3.44
CA LEU A 62 20.68 1.69 4.63
C LEU A 62 20.71 2.60 5.86
N GLU A 63 19.63 2.60 6.61
CA GLU A 63 19.56 3.22 7.93
C GLU A 63 19.46 2.13 8.99
N LYS A 64 20.47 2.03 9.85
CA LYS A 64 20.56 0.96 10.88
C LYS A 64 20.39 -0.46 10.29
N GLY A 65 20.88 -0.68 9.07
CA GLY A 65 20.77 -1.97 8.36
C GLY A 65 19.45 -2.22 7.66
N ILE A 66 18.52 -1.26 7.64
CA ILE A 66 17.22 -1.34 7.00
C ILE A 66 17.24 -0.48 5.74
N LEU A 67 16.68 -1.01 4.65
CA LEU A 67 16.64 -0.33 3.35
C LEU A 67 15.71 0.88 3.41
N VAL A 68 16.21 2.02 2.93
CA VAL A 68 15.39 3.20 2.64
C VAL A 68 14.82 3.04 1.23
N PRO A 69 13.51 3.13 1.02
CA PRO A 69 12.90 3.00 -0.29
C PRO A 69 13.45 4.03 -1.29
N ASN A 70 13.81 3.58 -2.49
CA ASN A 70 14.15 4.42 -3.64
C ASN A 70 13.05 4.40 -4.73
N GLU A 71 11.99 3.66 -4.48
CA GLU A 71 10.79 3.55 -5.31
C GLU A 71 9.57 3.27 -4.43
N ASN A 72 8.38 3.18 -5.03
CA ASN A 72 7.18 2.77 -4.28
C ASN A 72 7.24 1.27 -3.94
N VAL A 73 7.45 0.94 -2.67
CA VAL A 73 7.52 -0.44 -2.19
C VAL A 73 6.16 -1.02 -1.79
N ALA A 74 5.11 -0.22 -1.74
CA ALA A 74 3.75 -0.68 -1.50
C ALA A 74 3.04 -1.07 -2.81
N THR A 75 3.61 -2.02 -3.54
CA THR A 75 3.07 -2.54 -4.79
C THR A 75 3.00 -4.06 -4.79
N ILE A 76 2.19 -4.62 -5.67
CA ILE A 76 2.12 -6.08 -5.88
C ILE A 76 3.46 -6.61 -6.39
N ALA A 77 4.11 -5.87 -7.28
CA ALA A 77 5.43 -6.23 -7.83
C ALA A 77 6.51 -6.29 -6.74
N ALA A 78 6.44 -5.41 -5.74
CA ALA A 78 7.30 -5.45 -4.55
C ALA A 78 6.83 -6.45 -3.48
N CYS A 79 5.91 -7.38 -3.82
CA CYS A 79 5.36 -8.41 -2.94
C CYS A 79 4.63 -7.86 -1.70
N SER A 80 4.12 -6.65 -1.77
CA SER A 80 3.23 -6.10 -0.73
C SER A 80 1.81 -6.64 -0.88
N SER A 81 1.08 -6.71 0.21
CA SER A 81 -0.29 -7.22 0.24
C SER A 81 -1.15 -6.52 1.29
N VAL A 82 -2.44 -6.43 1.03
CA VAL A 82 -3.44 -6.06 2.03
C VAL A 82 -3.81 -7.31 2.81
N ILE A 83 -3.61 -7.30 4.13
CA ILE A 83 -3.86 -8.44 5.03
C ILE A 83 -5.08 -8.24 5.93
N GLU A 84 -5.59 -7.01 6.05
CA GLU A 84 -6.83 -6.65 6.71
C GLU A 84 -7.53 -5.55 5.91
N GLY A 85 -8.86 -5.55 5.91
CA GLY A 85 -9.72 -4.68 5.11
C GLY A 85 -10.45 -5.43 4.01
N VAL A 86 -11.54 -4.85 3.51
CA VAL A 86 -12.37 -5.42 2.45
C VAL A 86 -12.07 -4.72 1.12
N SER A 87 -11.40 -5.41 0.21
CA SER A 87 -11.12 -4.87 -1.13
C SER A 87 -12.28 -5.13 -2.09
N ARG A 88 -12.76 -4.08 -2.74
CA ARG A 88 -13.86 -4.08 -3.72
C ARG A 88 -13.31 -4.16 -5.15
N SER A 89 -12.34 -4.93 -5.37
CA SER A 89 -11.76 -5.52 -6.57
C SER A 89 -10.40 -6.10 -6.19
N ARG A 90 -9.87 -7.00 -7.02
CA ARG A 90 -8.60 -7.66 -6.71
C ARG A 90 -7.47 -6.63 -6.58
N ASN A 91 -6.83 -6.61 -5.41
CA ASN A 91 -5.69 -5.75 -5.12
C ASN A 91 -5.95 -4.24 -5.32
N ALA A 92 -7.19 -3.77 -5.14
CA ALA A 92 -7.58 -2.40 -5.41
C ALA A 92 -6.60 -1.35 -4.87
N LEU A 93 -6.19 -1.51 -3.61
CA LEU A 93 -5.33 -0.54 -2.93
C LEU A 93 -3.91 -0.42 -3.51
N LEU A 94 -3.36 -1.51 -4.09
CA LEU A 94 -1.95 -1.65 -4.47
C LEU A 94 -1.74 -1.88 -5.98
N ASN A 95 -2.80 -1.85 -6.78
CA ASN A 95 -2.74 -2.16 -8.22
C ASN A 95 -2.27 -0.99 -9.11
N GLY A 96 -2.11 0.20 -8.53
CA GLY A 96 -1.70 1.42 -9.25
C GLY A 96 -2.83 2.11 -10.01
N ASP A 97 -4.05 1.59 -9.99
CA ASP A 97 -5.19 2.24 -10.63
C ASP A 97 -5.78 3.32 -9.72
N THR A 98 -5.62 4.57 -10.13
CA THR A 98 -6.11 5.76 -9.42
C THR A 98 -7.19 6.50 -10.21
N ARG A 99 -7.78 5.87 -11.24
CA ARG A 99 -8.74 6.51 -12.14
C ARG A 99 -10.04 5.73 -12.32
N ASN A 100 -9.99 4.41 -12.20
CA ASN A 100 -11.12 3.52 -12.46
C ASN A 100 -11.68 2.97 -11.15
N TYR A 101 -12.37 3.82 -10.40
CA TYR A 101 -13.06 3.45 -9.17
C TYR A 101 -14.45 4.08 -9.13
N ASP A 102 -15.39 3.32 -8.59
CA ASP A 102 -16.79 3.69 -8.42
C ASP A 102 -17.35 3.03 -7.14
N TRP A 103 -18.66 3.14 -6.91
CA TRP A 103 -19.32 2.58 -5.74
C TRP A 103 -19.17 1.05 -5.57
N ASP A 104 -18.94 0.33 -6.66
CA ASP A 104 -18.90 -1.12 -6.67
C ASP A 104 -17.47 -1.65 -6.60
N SER A 105 -16.48 -0.86 -7.04
CA SER A 105 -15.11 -1.34 -7.20
C SER A 105 -14.03 -0.28 -7.07
N GLY A 106 -12.78 -0.71 -7.03
CA GLY A 106 -11.60 0.15 -7.09
C GLY A 106 -11.17 0.74 -5.76
N TYR A 107 -11.62 0.20 -4.62
CA TYR A 107 -11.21 0.66 -3.29
C TYR A 107 -11.09 -0.49 -2.28
N THR A 108 -10.44 -0.20 -1.17
CA THR A 108 -10.42 -1.04 0.04
C THR A 108 -11.06 -0.26 1.18
N CYS A 109 -11.84 -0.93 2.01
CA CYS A 109 -12.58 -0.28 3.08
C CYS A 109 -12.56 -1.09 4.38
N HIS A 110 -12.95 -0.43 5.49
CA HIS A 110 -13.27 -1.07 6.76
C HIS A 110 -14.41 -0.32 7.46
N GLN A 111 -15.12 -1.02 8.36
CA GLN A 111 -16.15 -0.44 9.21
C GLN A 111 -15.52 0.48 10.26
N LEU A 112 -16.06 1.68 10.47
CA LEU A 112 -15.62 2.58 11.54
C LEU A 112 -15.90 1.95 12.92
N GLY A 113 -15.00 2.18 13.85
CA GLY A 113 -15.10 1.62 15.21
C GLY A 113 -14.68 0.16 15.34
N SER A 114 -14.46 -0.55 14.23
CA SER A 114 -13.95 -1.93 14.23
C SER A 114 -13.10 -2.19 12.99
N GLY A 115 -11.94 -2.86 13.15
CA GLY A 115 -11.04 -3.19 12.07
C GLY A 115 -10.18 -2.02 11.58
N ALA A 116 -9.43 -2.28 10.53
CA ALA A 116 -8.49 -1.36 9.90
C ALA A 116 -8.25 -1.78 8.45
N ILE A 117 -7.45 -1.00 7.71
CA ILE A 117 -6.77 -1.46 6.51
C ILE A 117 -5.32 -1.70 6.90
N VAL A 118 -4.83 -2.93 6.77
CA VAL A 118 -3.45 -3.28 7.09
C VAL A 118 -2.73 -3.75 5.84
N ILE A 119 -1.63 -3.06 5.52
CA ILE A 119 -0.72 -3.40 4.43
C ILE A 119 0.52 -4.05 5.04
N GLN A 120 0.91 -5.22 4.50
CA GLN A 120 2.17 -5.88 4.79
C GLN A 120 3.14 -5.67 3.62
N LEU A 121 4.32 -5.15 3.93
CA LEU A 121 5.47 -5.08 3.02
C LEU A 121 6.24 -6.42 3.06
N ALA A 122 7.03 -6.71 2.02
CA ALA A 122 7.78 -7.98 1.94
C ALA A 122 8.87 -8.08 3.00
N GLN A 123 9.47 -6.96 3.37
CA GLN A 123 10.57 -6.82 4.32
C GLN A 123 10.46 -5.50 5.09
N PRO A 124 11.26 -5.28 6.14
CA PRO A 124 11.32 -3.98 6.79
C PRO A 124 11.96 -2.92 5.88
N TYR A 125 11.36 -1.73 5.89
CA TYR A 125 11.90 -0.52 5.27
C TYR A 125 11.95 0.61 6.28
N SER A 126 12.94 1.52 6.13
CA SER A 126 12.98 2.78 6.87
C SER A 126 12.13 3.80 6.12
N ILE A 127 10.93 4.11 6.63
CA ILE A 127 9.96 4.97 5.96
C ILE A 127 9.67 6.22 6.77
N GLY A 128 9.50 7.36 6.11
CA GLY A 128 9.14 8.66 6.71
C GLY A 128 8.07 9.39 5.91
N SER A 129 7.54 8.77 4.86
CA SER A 129 6.46 9.35 4.07
C SER A 129 5.54 8.28 3.48
N LEU A 130 4.28 8.65 3.30
CA LEU A 130 3.24 7.84 2.70
C LEU A 130 2.35 8.73 1.84
N ARG A 131 1.71 8.13 0.83
CA ARG A 131 0.65 8.78 0.07
C ARG A 131 -0.56 7.87 -0.01
N LEU A 132 -1.73 8.43 0.10
CA LEU A 132 -2.97 7.68 -0.09
C LEU A 132 -4.02 8.52 -0.80
N LEU A 133 -4.89 7.85 -1.55
CA LEU A 133 -6.06 8.43 -2.18
C LEU A 133 -7.29 7.96 -1.41
N LEU A 134 -7.93 8.88 -0.72
CA LEU A 134 -9.25 8.64 -0.13
C LEU A 134 -10.33 8.77 -1.20
N TRP A 135 -11.45 8.08 -1.00
CA TRP A 135 -12.58 8.23 -1.89
C TRP A 135 -12.99 9.70 -2.05
N ASP A 136 -13.18 10.16 -3.27
CA ASP A 136 -13.48 11.55 -3.61
C ASP A 136 -14.48 11.72 -4.78
N CYS A 137 -15.25 10.66 -5.10
CA CYS A 137 -16.31 10.75 -6.12
C CYS A 137 -17.50 11.60 -5.68
N ASP A 138 -17.59 11.96 -4.40
CA ASP A 138 -18.60 12.84 -3.81
C ASP A 138 -17.97 13.78 -2.77
N GLU A 139 -18.77 14.57 -2.05
CA GLU A 139 -18.29 15.60 -1.11
C GLU A 139 -17.95 15.07 0.28
N ARG A 140 -17.93 13.73 0.50
CA ARG A 140 -17.58 13.16 1.81
C ARG A 140 -16.16 13.46 2.22
N SER A 141 -15.97 13.54 3.53
CA SER A 141 -14.67 13.70 4.16
C SER A 141 -14.46 12.61 5.21
N TYR A 142 -13.20 12.33 5.47
CA TYR A 142 -12.75 11.30 6.41
C TYR A 142 -11.84 11.88 7.48
N SER A 143 -11.85 11.26 8.66
CA SER A 143 -10.79 11.41 9.65
C SER A 143 -10.16 10.04 9.91
N TYR A 144 -8.86 10.02 10.19
CA TYR A 144 -8.12 8.76 10.35
C TYR A 144 -6.80 8.97 11.12
N TYR A 145 -6.16 7.89 11.49
CA TYR A 145 -4.76 7.86 11.90
C TYR A 145 -4.03 6.69 11.23
N ILE A 146 -2.69 6.76 11.23
CA ILE A 146 -1.84 5.70 10.68
C ILE A 146 -0.82 5.28 11.72
N GLU A 147 -0.61 3.98 11.80
CA GLU A 147 0.39 3.35 12.64
C GLU A 147 1.28 2.45 11.81
N VAL A 148 2.51 2.27 12.25
CA VAL A 148 3.48 1.35 11.66
C VAL A 148 3.96 0.34 12.68
N SER A 149 4.35 -0.83 12.19
CA SER A 149 4.87 -1.92 13.01
C SER A 149 5.88 -2.77 12.25
N THR A 150 6.76 -3.45 12.98
CA THR A 150 7.68 -4.44 12.42
C THR A 150 7.24 -5.87 12.70
N ASN A 151 6.28 -6.10 13.62
CA ASN A 151 5.92 -7.42 14.15
C ASN A 151 4.41 -7.64 14.33
N GLN A 152 3.55 -6.67 13.98
CA GLN A 152 2.10 -6.65 14.20
C GLN A 152 1.65 -6.62 15.68
N GLN A 153 2.55 -6.62 16.63
CA GLN A 153 2.24 -6.60 18.05
C GLN A 153 2.36 -5.20 18.63
N GLU A 154 3.46 -4.53 18.32
CA GLU A 154 3.74 -3.18 18.75
C GLU A 154 3.50 -2.21 17.59
N TRP A 155 2.64 -1.21 17.82
CA TRP A 155 2.27 -0.22 16.83
C TRP A 155 2.67 1.17 17.28
N THR A 156 3.33 1.91 16.38
CA THR A 156 3.70 3.30 16.58
C THR A 156 2.82 4.19 15.70
N LYS A 157 2.06 5.10 16.31
CA LYS A 157 1.28 6.09 15.58
C LYS A 157 2.22 7.12 14.94
N VAL A 158 2.18 7.25 13.62
CA VAL A 158 3.04 8.15 12.84
C VAL A 158 2.26 9.31 12.23
N VAL A 159 0.95 9.17 12.03
CA VAL A 159 0.06 10.20 11.51
C VAL A 159 -1.21 10.24 12.33
N ASP A 160 -1.64 11.44 12.71
CA ASP A 160 -2.94 11.67 13.35
C ASP A 160 -3.71 12.76 12.59
N ARG A 161 -4.78 12.36 11.92
CA ARG A 161 -5.75 13.20 11.20
C ARG A 161 -7.17 13.03 11.77
N THR A 162 -7.29 12.63 13.03
CA THR A 162 -8.58 12.37 13.68
C THR A 162 -9.43 13.61 13.88
N LYS A 163 -8.81 14.79 13.89
CA LYS A 163 -9.48 16.09 14.09
C LYS A 163 -9.54 16.94 12.83
N VAL A 164 -9.15 16.38 11.68
CA VAL A 164 -9.05 17.12 10.40
C VAL A 164 -9.90 16.40 9.36
N PRO A 165 -10.85 17.08 8.70
CA PRO A 165 -11.55 16.48 7.57
C PRO A 165 -10.61 16.37 6.37
N CYS A 166 -10.44 15.16 5.87
CA CYS A 166 -9.55 14.81 4.76
C CYS A 166 -10.36 14.27 3.58
N ARG A 167 -9.93 14.57 2.35
CA ARG A 167 -10.54 14.10 1.12
C ARG A 167 -9.50 13.96 0.02
N SER A 168 -9.69 13.00 -0.91
CA SER A 168 -8.79 12.80 -2.05
C SER A 168 -7.35 12.51 -1.64
N TRP A 169 -6.38 12.95 -2.40
CA TRP A 169 -4.96 12.68 -2.16
C TRP A 169 -4.45 13.29 -0.85
N GLN A 170 -3.81 12.45 -0.07
CA GLN A 170 -3.11 12.80 1.15
C GLN A 170 -1.62 12.50 0.98
N THR A 171 -0.77 13.48 1.19
CA THR A 171 0.69 13.33 1.26
C THR A 171 1.12 13.54 2.70
N LEU A 172 1.72 12.53 3.29
CA LEU A 172 1.99 12.44 4.73
C LEU A 172 3.49 12.30 4.95
N LYS A 173 4.02 13.09 5.88
CA LYS A 173 5.42 13.02 6.32
C LYS A 173 5.47 12.85 7.83
N PHE A 174 6.45 12.09 8.30
CA PHE A 174 6.70 11.81 9.72
C PHE A 174 8.16 11.43 9.93
N ASP A 175 8.57 11.36 11.18
CA ASP A 175 9.90 10.90 11.55
C ASP A 175 10.11 9.46 11.08
N LYS A 176 11.24 9.19 10.41
CA LYS A 176 11.54 7.87 9.85
C LYS A 176 11.44 6.76 10.89
N GLN A 177 10.70 5.71 10.54
CA GLN A 177 10.48 4.53 11.36
C GLN A 177 10.75 3.26 10.56
N PRO A 178 11.26 2.19 11.18
CA PRO A 178 11.26 0.87 10.60
C PRO A 178 9.84 0.32 10.52
N ALA A 179 9.43 -0.15 9.35
CA ALA A 179 8.10 -0.70 9.15
C ALA A 179 8.11 -1.90 8.21
N SER A 180 7.44 -2.97 8.62
CA SER A 180 7.00 -4.10 7.78
C SER A 180 5.49 -4.07 7.57
N PHE A 181 4.75 -3.34 8.42
CA PHE A 181 3.30 -3.23 8.40
C PHE A 181 2.87 -1.76 8.56
N ILE A 182 1.85 -1.39 7.82
CA ILE A 182 1.19 -0.09 7.92
C ILE A 182 -0.30 -0.33 8.18
N ARG A 183 -0.84 0.28 9.23
CA ARG A 183 -2.25 0.20 9.61
C ARG A 183 -2.91 1.56 9.47
N ILE A 184 -3.97 1.62 8.67
CA ILE A 184 -4.79 2.81 8.47
C ILE A 184 -6.11 2.58 9.19
N VAL A 185 -6.43 3.45 10.15
CA VAL A 185 -7.66 3.37 10.93
C VAL A 185 -8.50 4.60 10.69
N GLY A 186 -9.61 4.45 9.99
CA GLY A 186 -10.62 5.48 9.84
C GLY A 186 -11.37 5.69 11.13
N THR A 187 -11.61 6.95 11.50
CA THR A 187 -12.32 7.33 12.72
C THR A 187 -13.61 8.07 12.45
N HIS A 188 -13.74 8.64 11.25
CA HIS A 188 -14.94 9.35 10.84
C HIS A 188 -15.10 9.33 9.31
N ASN A 189 -16.35 9.32 8.86
CA ASN A 189 -16.78 9.59 7.49
C ASN A 189 -18.06 10.42 7.56
N SER A 190 -18.11 11.54 6.89
CA SER A 190 -19.25 12.47 6.94
C SER A 190 -20.54 11.92 6.28
N ALA A 191 -20.46 10.81 5.53
CA ALA A 191 -21.58 10.25 4.77
C ALA A 191 -22.12 8.91 5.33
N ASN A 192 -21.25 8.07 5.91
CA ASN A 192 -21.63 6.76 6.44
C ASN A 192 -20.58 6.24 7.45
N GLU A 193 -20.73 4.99 7.89
CA GLU A 193 -19.85 4.38 8.89
C GLU A 193 -18.73 3.51 8.29
N VAL A 194 -18.30 3.79 7.05
CA VAL A 194 -17.25 3.03 6.37
C VAL A 194 -16.12 3.95 5.93
N PHE A 195 -14.89 3.59 6.25
CA PHE A 195 -13.70 4.27 5.74
C PHE A 195 -13.30 3.66 4.39
N HIS A 196 -13.05 4.50 3.37
CA HIS A 196 -12.71 4.06 2.02
C HIS A 196 -11.36 4.64 1.61
N CYS A 197 -10.47 3.78 1.13
CA CYS A 197 -9.18 4.14 0.54
C CYS A 197 -9.05 3.52 -0.85
N VAL A 198 -8.82 4.35 -1.86
CA VAL A 198 -8.72 3.95 -3.27
C VAL A 198 -7.33 3.43 -3.59
N HIS A 199 -6.30 4.14 -3.13
CA HIS A 199 -4.91 3.81 -3.46
C HIS A 199 -3.97 4.15 -2.31
N PHE A 200 -2.85 3.42 -2.22
CA PHE A 200 -1.83 3.62 -1.20
C PHE A 200 -0.43 3.47 -1.80
N GLU A 201 0.47 4.34 -1.39
CA GLU A 201 1.88 4.33 -1.79
C GLU A 201 2.80 4.48 -0.57
N CYS A 202 3.90 3.76 -0.61
CA CYS A 202 5.08 4.00 0.22
C CYS A 202 6.22 4.41 -0.73
N PRO A 203 6.30 5.71 -1.12
CA PRO A 203 7.13 6.18 -2.21
C PRO A 203 8.61 6.23 -1.82
N ALA A 204 9.47 6.47 -2.81
CA ALA A 204 10.86 6.84 -2.58
C ALA A 204 10.96 8.03 -1.63
N GLN A 205 11.85 7.95 -0.66
CA GLN A 205 12.00 9.02 0.34
C GLN A 205 12.71 10.25 -0.24
N SER A 206 13.59 10.07 -1.22
CA SER A 206 14.33 11.15 -1.89
C SER A 206 13.43 12.08 -2.72
N ASP A 207 12.35 11.57 -3.29
CA ASP A 207 11.45 12.34 -4.17
C ASP A 207 10.59 13.37 -3.40
N MET A 208 10.49 13.22 -2.08
CA MET A 208 9.71 14.09 -1.22
C MET A 208 10.51 15.29 -0.68
N GLU A 209 11.83 15.17 -0.57
CA GLU A 209 12.70 16.25 -0.08
C GLU A 209 12.91 17.36 -1.12
N LEU A 210 12.86 17.03 -2.43
CA LEU A 210 13.11 17.98 -3.51
C LEU A 210 11.97 18.98 -3.78
N LYS A 211 10.78 18.77 -3.21
CA LYS A 211 9.61 19.65 -3.43
C LYS A 211 9.40 20.74 -2.39
N GLU A 212 10.17 20.77 -1.30
CA GLU A 212 10.01 21.77 -0.23
C GLU A 212 11.08 22.89 -0.21
N GLY A 213 12.02 22.89 -1.14
CA GLY A 213 13.12 23.85 -1.20
C GLY A 213 12.84 25.15 -1.94
N ASN A 214 11.61 25.73 -1.94
CA ASN A 214 11.44 27.11 -2.37
C ASN A 214 10.13 27.78 -1.85
N PRO A 215 10.14 28.47 -0.71
CA PRO A 215 9.06 29.39 -0.34
C PRO A 215 9.33 30.76 -0.94
N GLY A 216 9.09 30.94 -2.24
CA GLY A 216 9.27 32.26 -2.84
C GLY A 216 9.16 32.33 -4.35
N GLN A 217 8.02 31.95 -4.89
CA GLN A 217 7.45 32.54 -6.10
C GLN A 217 5.99 32.13 -6.24
N GLN A 218 5.12 32.98 -5.75
CA GLN A 218 3.71 32.98 -6.16
C GLN A 218 3.66 33.42 -7.63
N SER A 219 3.56 32.47 -8.55
CA SER A 219 3.04 32.74 -9.88
C SER A 219 1.61 32.20 -9.90
N SER A 220 0.66 33.11 -9.89
CA SER A 220 -0.74 32.88 -10.18
C SER A 220 -0.89 32.32 -11.60
N SER A 221 -0.99 31.00 -11.72
CA SER A 221 -1.53 30.36 -12.90
C SER A 221 -2.79 29.62 -12.49
N THR A 222 -3.91 30.25 -12.76
CA THR A 222 -5.25 29.68 -12.73
C THR A 222 -5.32 28.61 -13.81
N SER A 223 -4.97 27.36 -13.49
CA SER A 223 -5.28 26.24 -14.36
C SER A 223 -6.70 25.80 -14.01
N GLN A 224 -7.64 26.23 -14.81
CA GLN A 224 -8.99 25.68 -14.85
C GLN A 224 -8.88 24.21 -15.25
N ASN A 225 -9.16 23.34 -14.30
CA ASN A 225 -9.35 21.92 -14.55
C ASN A 225 -10.67 21.76 -15.34
N PRO A 226 -10.66 21.20 -16.57
CA PRO A 226 -11.92 21.01 -17.28
C PRO A 226 -12.76 19.97 -16.53
N ARG A 227 -13.86 20.42 -15.95
CA ARG A 227 -14.91 19.55 -15.40
C ARG A 227 -15.34 18.57 -16.50
N ARG A 228 -15.06 17.30 -16.29
CA ARG A 228 -15.60 16.22 -17.11
C ARG A 228 -17.10 16.13 -16.84
N VAL A 229 -17.90 16.72 -17.72
CA VAL A 229 -19.35 16.52 -17.75
C VAL A 229 -19.57 15.09 -18.25
N ARG A 230 -20.07 14.22 -17.39
CA ARG A 230 -20.60 12.91 -17.79
C ARG A 230 -21.93 13.12 -18.53
N PRO A 231 -22.15 12.47 -19.68
CA PRO A 231 -23.48 12.49 -20.30
C PRO A 231 -24.48 11.74 -19.41
N SER A 232 -25.55 12.41 -19.02
CA SER A 232 -26.73 11.80 -18.40
C SER A 232 -27.31 10.76 -19.34
N ARG A 233 -27.39 9.51 -18.90
CA ARG A 233 -28.16 8.46 -19.56
C ARG A 233 -29.64 8.83 -19.45
N THR A 234 -30.21 9.30 -20.53
CA THR A 234 -31.67 9.35 -20.72
C THR A 234 -32.18 7.92 -20.84
N HIS A 235 -33.03 7.53 -19.90
CA HIS A 235 -33.85 6.34 -20.03
C HIS A 235 -34.82 6.52 -21.20
N SER A 236 -34.58 5.87 -22.32
CA SER A 236 -35.59 5.68 -23.35
C SER A 236 -36.47 4.48 -22.94
N LEU A 237 -37.69 4.78 -22.59
CA LEU A 237 -38.76 3.81 -22.45
C LEU A 237 -39.08 3.24 -23.86
N LEU A 238 -38.88 1.96 -24.04
CA LEU A 238 -39.43 1.23 -25.19
C LEU A 238 -40.75 0.55 -24.78
N PRO A 239 -41.78 0.57 -25.64
CA PRO A 239 -43.07 0.02 -25.32
C PRO A 239 -43.08 -1.51 -25.41
N SER A 240 -43.86 -2.10 -24.50
CA SER A 240 -44.23 -3.51 -24.47
C SER A 240 -45.00 -3.92 -25.73
N SER A 241 -44.55 -4.95 -26.42
CA SER A 241 -45.37 -5.73 -27.34
C SER A 241 -45.51 -7.16 -26.83
N SER A 242 -46.73 -7.49 -26.47
CA SER A 242 -47.26 -8.81 -26.20
C SER A 242 -47.29 -9.66 -27.47
N SER A 243 -46.82 -10.89 -27.40
CA SER A 243 -47.38 -11.97 -28.24
C SER A 243 -47.14 -13.34 -27.59
N SER A 244 -48.23 -14.01 -27.44
CA SER A 244 -48.52 -15.33 -26.92
C SER A 244 -48.06 -16.48 -27.82
N SER A 245 -48.02 -17.66 -27.18
CA SER A 245 -48.27 -19.03 -27.69
C SER A 245 -47.04 -19.93 -27.83
N THR A 246 -47.01 -20.99 -27.19
CA THR A 246 -47.54 -22.35 -27.16
C THR A 246 -46.42 -23.40 -27.09
N SER A 247 -46.55 -24.22 -26.05
CA SER A 247 -46.27 -25.65 -25.88
C SER A 247 -45.31 -26.40 -26.82
N SER A 248 -44.38 -27.15 -26.23
CA SER A 248 -44.32 -28.63 -26.36
C SER A 248 -43.08 -29.18 -25.67
N GLN A 249 -43.23 -29.97 -24.61
CA GLN A 249 -42.33 -31.08 -24.32
C GLN A 249 -42.57 -32.21 -25.32
N PRO A 250 -41.61 -33.15 -25.58
CA PRO A 250 -41.46 -34.32 -24.74
C PRO A 250 -40.02 -34.90 -24.62
N HIS A 251 -39.84 -35.63 -23.53
CA HIS A 251 -39.09 -36.89 -23.29
C HIS A 251 -37.84 -37.26 -24.14
N LEU A 252 -36.73 -37.38 -23.52
CA LEU A 252 -36.01 -38.63 -23.12
C LEU A 252 -34.83 -38.26 -22.22
#